data_14224816a051b49884ff7dc314014466
#
_entry.id   14224816a051b49884ff7dc314014466
#
_cell.length_a   1.000
_cell.length_b   1.000
_cell.length_c   1.000
_cell.angle_alpha   90.00
_cell.angle_beta   90.00
_cell.angle_gamma   90.00
#
_symmetry.space_group_name_H-M   'P 1'
#
loop_
_entity.id
_entity.type
_entity.pdbx_description
1 polymer ?
#
loop_
_entity_poly.entity_id
_entity_poly.type
_entity_poly.pdbx_seq_one_letter_code
_entity_poly.pdbx_strand_id
1 'polypeptide(L)'
;MFIFVLIYRKKSKSHAYMEESKSKSLNFLEEIVQADIAAGKYPQGIFTRFPPEPNGYLHIGHAKSICLNFGLAQKFGGKTNLRFDDTNPMTEETEYVDSIKSDVAWLGFEWANELYASNYFEQIYQFAVSLISKGLAYVDDSSAEEIAALKGTPTTPGTNSPFRNRSVEENLALFSAMRNGDFADGAKVLRAKIDMAHPNMHMRDPLMYRIRHVPHHRTGNQWCIYPMYDFAHGQSDSM
;
A
#
# COMPACT_ATOMS: atom_id res chain seq x y z
N MET A 1 -30.85 0.36 -14.09
CA MET A 1 -29.90 0.98 -15.01
C MET A 1 -29.10 -0.15 -15.65
N PHE A 2 -29.13 -0.27 -16.95
CA PHE A 2 -28.88 -1.52 -17.69
C PHE A 2 -27.40 -1.90 -17.73
N ILE A 3 -27.08 -3.10 -17.22
CA ILE A 3 -25.78 -3.77 -17.35
C ILE A 3 -25.86 -4.69 -18.56
N PHE A 4 -24.94 -4.56 -19.50
CA PHE A 4 -24.81 -5.44 -20.65
C PHE A 4 -24.43 -6.87 -20.19
N VAL A 5 -25.37 -7.80 -20.31
CA VAL A 5 -25.14 -9.23 -20.16
C VAL A 5 -24.70 -9.78 -21.51
N LEU A 6 -23.42 -10.11 -21.65
CA LEU A 6 -22.92 -10.91 -22.77
C LEU A 6 -23.12 -12.38 -22.47
N ILE A 7 -24.21 -12.97 -23.02
CA ILE A 7 -24.50 -14.40 -22.94
C ILE A 7 -23.58 -15.15 -23.92
N TYR A 8 -22.61 -15.88 -23.38
CA TYR A 8 -21.85 -16.87 -24.16
C TYR A 8 -22.68 -18.13 -24.36
N ARG A 9 -23.25 -18.31 -25.53
CA ARG A 9 -23.95 -19.55 -25.96
C ARG A 9 -22.90 -20.58 -26.40
N LYS A 10 -22.72 -21.66 -25.64
CA LYS A 10 -22.00 -22.87 -26.07
C LYS A 10 -22.66 -23.46 -27.30
N LYS A 11 -22.00 -23.46 -28.45
CA LYS A 11 -22.32 -24.37 -29.58
C LYS A 11 -21.22 -25.41 -29.67
N SER A 12 -21.64 -26.66 -29.39
CA SER A 12 -20.86 -27.85 -29.74
C SER A 12 -20.94 -28.06 -31.24
N LYS A 13 -19.82 -28.14 -31.94
CA LYS A 13 -19.62 -28.98 -33.15
C LYS A 13 -18.15 -29.21 -33.36
N SER A 14 -17.78 -30.49 -33.37
CA SER A 14 -16.51 -31.03 -33.75
C SER A 14 -16.13 -30.61 -35.19
N HIS A 15 -15.06 -29.92 -35.36
CA HIS A 15 -14.24 -29.98 -36.53
C HIS A 15 -12.79 -29.84 -36.06
N ALA A 16 -12.04 -30.91 -36.21
CA ALA A 16 -10.59 -30.92 -35.98
C ALA A 16 -9.92 -30.06 -37.04
N TYR A 17 -9.69 -28.80 -36.71
CA TYR A 17 -8.64 -28.01 -37.34
C TYR A 17 -7.45 -28.07 -36.38
N MET A 18 -6.34 -28.64 -36.87
CA MET A 18 -5.02 -28.44 -36.30
C MET A 18 -4.71 -26.95 -36.43
N GLU A 19 -5.14 -26.14 -35.47
CA GLU A 19 -4.57 -24.82 -35.27
C GLU A 19 -3.14 -25.02 -34.74
N GLU A 20 -2.17 -24.77 -35.58
CA GLU A 20 -0.83 -24.42 -35.14
C GLU A 20 -0.99 -23.34 -34.10
N SER A 21 -0.76 -23.68 -32.82
CA SER A 21 -0.72 -22.72 -31.72
C SER A 21 0.48 -21.80 -31.99
N LYS A 22 0.26 -20.69 -32.70
CA LYS A 22 1.17 -19.55 -32.65
C LYS A 22 1.29 -19.22 -31.17
N SER A 23 2.44 -19.52 -30.58
CA SER A 23 2.75 -19.14 -29.22
C SER A 23 2.49 -17.63 -29.11
N LYS A 24 1.47 -17.27 -28.36
CA LYS A 24 1.16 -15.86 -28.13
C LYS A 24 2.42 -15.21 -27.58
N SER A 25 2.94 -14.20 -28.26
CA SER A 25 4.13 -13.47 -27.79
C SER A 25 3.87 -12.98 -26.36
N LEU A 26 4.86 -13.15 -25.51
CA LEU A 26 4.80 -12.66 -24.14
C LEU A 26 4.73 -11.13 -24.17
N ASN A 27 4.02 -10.54 -23.21
CA ASN A 27 4.16 -9.12 -22.95
C ASN A 27 5.41 -8.87 -22.07
N PHE A 28 5.82 -7.62 -21.93
CA PHE A 28 7.07 -7.27 -21.22
C PHE A 28 7.12 -7.74 -19.77
N LEU A 29 5.97 -7.74 -19.05
CA LEU A 29 5.91 -8.26 -17.68
C LEU A 29 6.11 -9.77 -17.63
N GLU A 30 5.50 -10.48 -18.57
CA GLU A 30 5.64 -11.92 -18.70
C GLU A 30 7.07 -12.31 -19.07
N GLU A 31 7.74 -11.53 -19.95
CA GLU A 31 9.15 -11.73 -20.29
C GLU A 31 10.07 -11.54 -19.07
N ILE A 32 9.84 -10.50 -18.25
CA ILE A 32 10.59 -10.27 -17.01
C ILE A 32 10.40 -11.44 -16.06
N VAL A 33 9.15 -11.85 -15.80
CA VAL A 33 8.85 -12.96 -14.89
C VAL A 33 9.49 -14.25 -15.38
N GLN A 34 9.41 -14.55 -16.67
CA GLN A 34 10.03 -15.74 -17.26
C GLN A 34 11.55 -15.73 -17.09
N ALA A 35 12.20 -14.60 -17.36
CA ALA A 35 13.64 -14.43 -17.18
C ALA A 35 14.06 -14.60 -15.72
N ASP A 36 13.30 -14.04 -14.79
CA ASP A 36 13.57 -14.13 -13.36
C ASP A 36 13.38 -15.56 -12.81
N ILE A 37 12.37 -16.30 -13.30
CA ILE A 37 12.21 -17.72 -12.99
C ILE A 37 13.39 -18.53 -13.53
N ALA A 38 13.79 -18.31 -14.79
CA ALA A 38 14.93 -19.00 -15.40
C ALA A 38 16.24 -18.71 -14.65
N ALA A 39 16.38 -17.51 -14.09
CA ALA A 39 17.53 -17.12 -13.27
C ALA A 39 17.46 -17.65 -11.81
N GLY A 40 16.41 -18.36 -11.43
CA GLY A 40 16.24 -18.90 -10.06
C GLY A 40 16.03 -17.83 -8.99
N LYS A 41 15.59 -16.60 -9.34
CA LYS A 41 15.39 -15.51 -8.38
C LYS A 41 14.29 -15.78 -7.36
N TYR A 42 13.29 -16.59 -7.74
CA TYR A 42 12.12 -16.87 -6.92
C TYR A 42 11.99 -18.37 -6.64
N PRO A 43 12.82 -18.95 -5.78
CA PRO A 43 12.81 -20.40 -5.51
C PRO A 43 11.52 -20.89 -4.86
N GLN A 44 10.75 -19.99 -4.23
CA GLN A 44 9.45 -20.30 -3.61
C GLN A 44 8.27 -20.07 -4.55
N GLY A 45 8.52 -19.71 -5.81
CA GLY A 45 7.50 -19.39 -6.81
C GLY A 45 7.18 -17.90 -6.89
N ILE A 46 6.27 -17.58 -7.82
CA ILE A 46 5.84 -16.20 -8.06
C ILE A 46 4.71 -15.84 -7.09
N PHE A 47 4.86 -14.71 -6.43
CA PHE A 47 3.81 -14.10 -5.63
C PHE A 47 3.48 -12.72 -6.20
N THR A 48 2.20 -12.49 -6.45
CA THR A 48 1.64 -11.18 -6.77
C THR A 48 0.72 -10.74 -5.66
N ARG A 49 0.27 -9.50 -5.71
CA ARG A 49 -0.72 -8.98 -4.76
C ARG A 49 -1.71 -8.04 -5.43
N PHE A 50 -2.92 -7.99 -4.90
CA PHE A 50 -3.85 -6.91 -5.11
C PHE A 50 -4.05 -6.18 -3.78
N PRO A 51 -3.61 -4.90 -3.65
CA PRO A 51 -3.60 -4.18 -2.37
C PRO A 51 -4.64 -3.05 -2.35
N PRO A 52 -5.94 -3.34 -2.32
CA PRO A 52 -6.95 -2.30 -2.29
C PRO A 52 -6.98 -1.59 -0.92
N GLU A 53 -7.26 -0.28 -0.94
CA GLU A 53 -7.71 0.45 0.24
C GLU A 53 -9.23 0.23 0.38
N PRO A 54 -9.76 -0.22 1.55
CA PRO A 54 -11.18 -0.52 1.71
C PRO A 54 -12.00 0.75 2.03
N ASN A 55 -11.92 1.76 1.14
CA ASN A 55 -12.53 3.07 1.28
C ASN A 55 -13.61 3.36 0.24
N GLY A 56 -14.00 2.37 -0.56
CA GLY A 56 -15.01 2.50 -1.61
C GLY A 56 -15.14 1.25 -2.47
N TYR A 57 -16.14 1.28 -3.36
CA TYR A 57 -16.38 0.21 -4.31
C TYR A 57 -15.36 0.20 -5.44
N LEU A 58 -15.08 -1.01 -5.97
CA LEU A 58 -14.16 -1.15 -7.10
C LEU A 58 -14.76 -0.60 -8.40
N HIS A 59 -13.90 -0.19 -9.30
CA HIS A 59 -14.24 0.23 -10.64
C HIS A 59 -13.40 -0.52 -11.69
N ILE A 60 -13.67 -0.29 -12.97
CA ILE A 60 -13.00 -1.00 -14.08
C ILE A 60 -11.47 -0.93 -14.05
N GLY A 61 -10.90 0.14 -13.51
CA GLY A 61 -9.45 0.27 -13.32
C GLY A 61 -8.90 -0.76 -12.33
N HIS A 62 -9.65 -1.03 -11.24
CA HIS A 62 -9.31 -2.09 -10.29
C HIS A 62 -9.45 -3.48 -10.92
N ALA A 63 -10.52 -3.73 -11.70
CA ALA A 63 -10.70 -4.99 -12.41
C ALA A 63 -9.50 -5.29 -13.33
N LYS A 64 -8.99 -4.28 -14.04
CA LYS A 64 -7.78 -4.41 -14.86
C LYS A 64 -6.56 -4.83 -14.02
N SER A 65 -6.36 -4.22 -12.85
CA SER A 65 -5.27 -4.56 -11.95
C SER A 65 -5.41 -5.97 -11.38
N ILE A 66 -6.63 -6.37 -10.99
CA ILE A 66 -6.94 -7.73 -10.52
C ILE A 66 -6.59 -8.73 -11.61
N CYS A 67 -7.14 -8.58 -12.82
CA CYS A 67 -6.87 -9.48 -13.95
C CYS A 67 -5.38 -9.59 -14.28
N LEU A 68 -4.64 -8.48 -14.17
CA LEU A 68 -3.20 -8.48 -14.41
C LEU A 68 -2.46 -9.31 -13.35
N ASN A 69 -2.67 -9.01 -12.08
CA ASN A 69 -1.93 -9.63 -10.98
C ASN A 69 -2.28 -11.12 -10.83
N PHE A 70 -3.57 -11.45 -10.78
CA PHE A 70 -4.02 -12.83 -10.68
C PHE A 70 -3.70 -13.64 -11.94
N GLY A 71 -3.92 -13.07 -13.13
CA GLY A 71 -3.63 -13.72 -14.41
C GLY A 71 -2.13 -14.01 -14.58
N LEU A 72 -1.27 -13.09 -14.16
CA LEU A 72 0.18 -13.29 -14.19
C LEU A 72 0.60 -14.45 -13.26
N ALA A 73 0.10 -14.45 -12.02
CA ALA A 73 0.37 -15.53 -11.07
C ALA A 73 -0.13 -16.89 -11.62
N GLN A 74 -1.36 -16.96 -12.10
CA GLN A 74 -1.91 -18.19 -12.67
C GLN A 74 -1.09 -18.71 -13.84
N LYS A 75 -0.66 -17.83 -14.75
CA LYS A 75 0.12 -18.19 -15.94
C LYS A 75 1.46 -18.84 -15.60
N PHE A 76 2.09 -18.41 -14.51
CA PHE A 76 3.41 -18.90 -14.08
C PHE A 76 3.34 -19.85 -12.87
N GLY A 77 2.16 -20.38 -12.54
CA GLY A 77 1.99 -21.33 -11.43
C GLY A 77 2.23 -20.73 -10.05
N GLY A 78 2.09 -19.41 -9.94
CA GLY A 78 2.28 -18.65 -8.71
C GLY A 78 1.00 -18.47 -7.90
N LYS A 79 1.06 -17.57 -6.93
CA LYS A 79 -0.04 -17.23 -6.01
C LYS A 79 -0.25 -15.73 -5.95
N THR A 80 -1.50 -15.31 -5.66
CA THR A 80 -1.84 -13.89 -5.43
C THR A 80 -2.39 -13.72 -4.03
N ASN A 81 -1.90 -12.74 -3.31
CA ASN A 81 -2.44 -12.32 -2.02
C ASN A 81 -3.41 -11.15 -2.21
N LEU A 82 -4.54 -11.20 -1.49
CA LEU A 82 -5.40 -10.04 -1.29
C LEU A 82 -4.94 -9.35 -0.01
N ARG A 83 -4.37 -8.15 -0.13
CA ARG A 83 -3.81 -7.41 0.99
C ARG A 83 -4.44 -6.04 1.11
N PHE A 84 -5.34 -5.89 2.06
CA PHE A 84 -5.99 -4.62 2.33
C PHE A 84 -5.01 -3.61 2.92
N ASP A 85 -4.95 -2.42 2.31
CA ASP A 85 -4.22 -1.28 2.85
C ASP A 85 -5.16 -0.48 3.76
N ASP A 86 -5.31 -0.97 4.98
CA ASP A 86 -6.19 -0.41 5.98
C ASP A 86 -5.42 0.49 6.96
N THR A 87 -4.75 1.52 6.45
CA THR A 87 -3.95 2.49 7.23
C THR A 87 -4.68 3.78 7.58
N ASN A 88 -5.91 3.96 7.06
CA ASN A 88 -6.69 5.18 7.24
C ASN A 88 -8.04 4.92 7.93
N PRO A 89 -8.11 4.96 9.28
CA PRO A 89 -9.33 4.63 10.03
C PRO A 89 -10.52 5.55 9.76
N MET A 90 -10.32 6.67 9.03
CA MET A 90 -11.38 7.65 8.77
C MET A 90 -12.34 7.23 7.65
N THR A 91 -11.92 6.37 6.74
CA THR A 91 -12.63 6.09 5.47
C THR A 91 -12.84 4.62 5.20
N GLU A 92 -12.28 3.76 6.05
CA GLU A 92 -12.26 2.32 5.85
C GLU A 92 -13.43 1.65 6.56
N GLU A 93 -14.19 0.84 5.83
CA GLU A 93 -15.37 0.17 6.33
C GLU A 93 -15.39 -1.31 5.94
N THR A 94 -15.95 -2.15 6.81
CA THR A 94 -16.09 -3.60 6.57
C THR A 94 -16.94 -3.89 5.33
N GLU A 95 -17.91 -3.05 5.01
CA GLU A 95 -18.75 -3.17 3.81
C GLU A 95 -17.88 -3.17 2.53
N TYR A 96 -16.89 -2.28 2.44
CA TYR A 96 -16.00 -2.23 1.28
C TYR A 96 -15.07 -3.43 1.20
N VAL A 97 -14.60 -3.95 2.35
CA VAL A 97 -13.83 -5.19 2.40
C VAL A 97 -14.63 -6.35 1.79
N ASP A 98 -15.88 -6.54 2.20
CA ASP A 98 -16.76 -7.62 1.72
C ASP A 98 -17.11 -7.45 0.24
N SER A 99 -17.37 -6.20 -0.19
CA SER A 99 -17.62 -5.89 -1.61
C SER A 99 -16.40 -6.21 -2.49
N ILE A 100 -15.20 -5.81 -2.06
CA ILE A 100 -13.95 -6.07 -2.79
C ILE A 100 -13.72 -7.58 -2.94
N LYS A 101 -13.93 -8.36 -1.86
CA LYS A 101 -13.81 -9.82 -1.89
C LYS A 101 -14.81 -10.44 -2.86
N SER A 102 -16.06 -9.97 -2.84
CA SER A 102 -17.11 -10.41 -3.76
C SER A 102 -16.74 -10.11 -5.22
N ASP A 103 -16.21 -8.93 -5.50
CA ASP A 103 -15.83 -8.51 -6.85
C ASP A 103 -14.65 -9.33 -7.40
N VAL A 104 -13.63 -9.61 -6.57
CA VAL A 104 -12.51 -10.49 -6.95
C VAL A 104 -13.00 -11.90 -7.27
N ALA A 105 -13.88 -12.45 -6.42
CA ALA A 105 -14.48 -13.77 -6.64
C ALA A 105 -15.39 -13.79 -7.89
N TRP A 106 -16.17 -12.72 -8.13
CA TRP A 106 -17.02 -12.58 -9.32
C TRP A 106 -16.19 -12.55 -10.61
N LEU A 107 -15.00 -11.95 -10.58
CA LEU A 107 -14.04 -11.99 -11.70
C LEU A 107 -13.43 -13.38 -11.93
N GLY A 108 -13.73 -14.37 -11.09
CA GLY A 108 -13.28 -15.75 -11.20
C GLY A 108 -11.92 -16.03 -10.57
N PHE A 109 -11.46 -15.19 -9.64
CA PHE A 109 -10.18 -15.34 -8.96
C PHE A 109 -10.34 -15.76 -7.50
N GLU A 110 -9.36 -16.52 -7.02
CA GLU A 110 -9.19 -16.91 -5.62
C GLU A 110 -7.82 -16.45 -5.14
N TRP A 111 -7.75 -15.93 -3.92
CA TRP A 111 -6.49 -15.46 -3.32
C TRP A 111 -5.91 -16.51 -2.36
N ALA A 112 -4.59 -16.52 -2.26
CA ALA A 112 -3.87 -17.46 -1.39
C ALA A 112 -3.95 -17.06 0.08
N ASN A 113 -3.77 -15.78 0.37
CA ASN A 113 -3.87 -15.22 1.72
C ASN A 113 -4.65 -13.91 1.69
N GLU A 114 -5.41 -13.68 2.76
CA GLU A 114 -6.07 -12.41 3.06
C GLU A 114 -5.27 -11.70 4.16
N LEU A 115 -4.69 -10.57 3.82
CA LEU A 115 -3.77 -9.83 4.69
C LEU A 115 -4.27 -8.39 4.85
N TYR A 116 -3.85 -7.76 5.94
CA TYR A 116 -4.19 -6.37 6.26
C TYR A 116 -2.96 -5.63 6.76
N ALA A 117 -2.80 -4.37 6.40
CA ALA A 117 -1.73 -3.54 6.94
C ALA A 117 -1.82 -3.44 8.47
N SER A 118 -3.05 -3.43 9.02
CA SER A 118 -3.29 -3.42 10.47
C SER A 118 -2.78 -4.65 11.22
N ASN A 119 -2.57 -5.79 10.54
CA ASN A 119 -1.93 -6.96 11.17
C ASN A 119 -0.47 -6.67 11.57
N TYR A 120 0.15 -5.69 10.94
CA TYR A 120 1.58 -5.37 11.04
C TYR A 120 1.83 -4.02 11.70
N PHE A 121 0.83 -3.33 12.26
CA PHE A 121 0.98 -2.00 12.85
C PHE A 121 2.09 -1.94 13.91
N GLU A 122 2.22 -2.96 14.76
CA GLU A 122 3.31 -3.00 15.73
C GLU A 122 4.67 -3.09 15.05
N GLN A 123 4.82 -3.92 14.02
CA GLN A 123 6.08 -4.07 13.30
C GLN A 123 6.43 -2.79 12.52
N ILE A 124 5.45 -2.17 11.87
CA ILE A 124 5.62 -0.87 11.18
C ILE A 124 6.03 0.22 12.18
N TYR A 125 5.43 0.22 13.39
CA TYR A 125 5.82 1.12 14.47
C TYR A 125 7.28 0.90 14.88
N GLN A 126 7.73 -0.33 15.04
CA GLN A 126 9.12 -0.66 15.38
C GLN A 126 10.10 -0.24 14.27
N PHE A 127 9.72 -0.31 13.01
CA PHE A 127 10.52 0.25 11.92
C PHE A 127 10.67 1.77 12.04
N ALA A 128 9.60 2.48 12.39
CA ALA A 128 9.67 3.91 12.62
C ALA A 128 10.58 4.24 13.81
N VAL A 129 10.49 3.51 14.94
CA VAL A 129 11.38 3.63 16.09
C VAL A 129 12.85 3.41 15.67
N SER A 130 13.10 2.40 14.83
CA SER A 130 14.46 2.14 14.31
C SER A 130 14.99 3.30 13.46
N LEU A 131 14.15 3.93 12.64
CA LEU A 131 14.55 5.10 11.86
C LEU A 131 14.84 6.31 12.74
N ILE A 132 14.04 6.56 13.78
CA ILE A 132 14.30 7.62 14.77
C ILE A 132 15.65 7.36 15.46
N SER A 133 15.89 6.14 15.92
CA SER A 133 17.13 5.75 16.61
C SER A 133 18.39 5.94 15.74
N LYS A 134 18.23 5.89 14.42
CA LYS A 134 19.29 6.16 13.44
C LYS A 134 19.40 7.64 13.06
N GLY A 135 18.55 8.52 13.61
CA GLY A 135 18.51 9.94 13.25
C GLY A 135 17.92 10.21 11.86
N LEU A 136 17.17 9.24 11.30
CA LEU A 136 16.55 9.29 9.97
C LEU A 136 15.08 9.68 9.98
N ALA A 137 14.50 9.94 11.15
CA ALA A 137 13.15 10.46 11.31
C ALA A 137 13.09 11.38 12.53
N TYR A 138 12.12 12.30 12.52
CA TYR A 138 11.92 13.27 13.60
C TYR A 138 10.43 13.59 13.78
N VAL A 139 10.05 13.94 15.00
CA VAL A 139 8.71 14.43 15.32
C VAL A 139 8.65 15.93 15.01
N ASP A 140 7.64 16.33 14.25
CA ASP A 140 7.40 17.70 13.81
C ASP A 140 6.10 18.23 14.43
N ASP A 141 6.16 19.38 15.05
CA ASP A 141 5.01 20.04 15.70
C ASP A 141 4.36 21.10 14.78
N SER A 142 4.88 21.24 13.55
CA SER A 142 4.30 22.16 12.57
C SER A 142 2.92 21.73 12.12
N SER A 143 2.03 22.69 11.90
CA SER A 143 0.71 22.45 11.31
C SER A 143 0.82 21.95 9.85
N ALA A 144 -0.29 21.45 9.31
CA ALA A 144 -0.34 20.98 7.93
C ALA A 144 -0.01 22.11 6.93
N GLU A 145 -0.48 23.33 7.21
CA GLU A 145 -0.24 24.53 6.41
C GLU A 145 1.25 24.94 6.45
N GLU A 146 1.87 24.89 7.64
CA GLU A 146 3.29 25.17 7.79
C GLU A 146 4.15 24.14 7.07
N ILE A 147 3.81 22.83 7.20
CA ILE A 147 4.51 21.75 6.49
C ILE A 147 4.39 21.94 4.97
N ALA A 148 3.20 22.30 4.48
CA ALA A 148 3.00 22.58 3.05
C ALA A 148 3.82 23.76 2.58
N ALA A 149 3.90 24.84 3.35
CA ALA A 149 4.73 26.01 3.05
C ALA A 149 6.22 25.67 3.05
N LEU A 150 6.68 24.89 4.02
CA LEU A 150 8.07 24.44 4.13
C LEU A 150 8.51 23.54 2.96
N LYS A 151 7.58 22.81 2.32
CA LYS A 151 7.90 21.94 1.16
C LYS A 151 8.35 22.70 -0.08
N GLY A 152 8.03 23.99 -0.19
CA GLY A 152 8.33 24.79 -1.39
C GLY A 152 7.48 24.40 -2.59
N THR A 153 8.02 24.57 -3.79
CA THR A 153 7.33 24.26 -5.07
C THR A 153 8.19 23.32 -5.93
N PRO A 154 7.69 22.79 -7.05
CA PRO A 154 8.51 22.01 -7.98
C PRO A 154 9.75 22.73 -8.49
N THR A 155 9.72 24.07 -8.52
CA THR A 155 10.82 24.92 -9.03
C THR A 155 11.63 25.62 -7.92
N THR A 156 11.14 25.58 -6.67
CA THR A 156 11.85 26.18 -5.52
C THR A 156 12.09 25.12 -4.45
N PRO A 157 13.31 25.00 -3.92
CA PRO A 157 13.59 24.09 -2.81
C PRO A 157 12.71 24.37 -1.59
N GLY A 158 12.47 23.34 -0.79
CA GLY A 158 11.87 23.49 0.52
C GLY A 158 12.89 24.00 1.55
N THR A 159 12.40 24.30 2.72
CA THR A 159 13.18 24.72 3.90
C THR A 159 13.00 23.73 5.04
N ASN A 160 14.02 23.60 5.89
CA ASN A 160 13.95 22.70 7.03
C ASN A 160 12.91 23.16 8.06
N SER A 161 12.19 22.21 8.63
CA SER A 161 11.38 22.45 9.82
C SER A 161 12.28 22.86 11.00
N PRO A 162 11.83 23.76 11.89
CA PRO A 162 12.56 24.12 13.12
C PRO A 162 12.75 22.88 14.03
N PHE A 163 11.95 21.85 13.89
CA PHE A 163 11.98 20.63 14.70
C PHE A 163 12.88 19.53 14.10
N ARG A 164 13.40 19.72 12.91
CA ARG A 164 14.17 18.71 12.16
C ARG A 164 15.45 18.24 12.86
N ASN A 165 16.00 19.05 13.74
CA ASN A 165 17.26 18.76 14.43
C ASN A 165 17.09 18.43 15.92
N ARG A 166 15.89 18.00 16.36
CA ARG A 166 15.69 17.44 17.70
C ARG A 166 16.60 16.23 17.91
N SER A 167 17.00 16.01 19.16
CA SER A 167 17.81 14.84 19.52
C SER A 167 17.04 13.54 19.30
N VAL A 168 17.75 12.43 19.16
CA VAL A 168 17.16 11.10 19.02
C VAL A 168 16.31 10.75 20.23
N GLU A 169 16.81 11.06 21.44
CA GLU A 169 16.14 10.80 22.71
C GLU A 169 14.82 11.55 22.82
N GLU A 170 14.81 12.85 22.45
CA GLU A 170 13.60 13.66 22.43
C GLU A 170 12.57 13.12 21.43
N ASN A 171 13.01 12.77 20.22
CA ASN A 171 12.13 12.21 19.20
C ASN A 171 11.53 10.86 19.62
N LEU A 172 12.30 9.97 20.26
CA LEU A 172 11.79 8.70 20.78
C LEU A 172 10.75 8.92 21.89
N ALA A 173 11.01 9.83 22.82
CA ALA A 173 10.08 10.17 23.88
C ALA A 173 8.76 10.74 23.31
N LEU A 174 8.85 11.69 22.36
CA LEU A 174 7.69 12.30 21.72
C LEU A 174 6.89 11.27 20.89
N PHE A 175 7.56 10.40 20.14
CA PHE A 175 6.87 9.38 19.35
C PHE A 175 6.16 8.33 20.22
N SER A 176 6.77 7.96 21.36
CA SER A 176 6.12 7.12 22.36
C SER A 176 4.89 7.82 22.97
N ALA A 177 5.00 9.11 23.30
CA ALA A 177 3.90 9.91 23.82
C ALA A 177 2.76 10.07 22.80
N MET A 178 3.09 10.21 21.48
CA MET A 178 2.09 10.19 20.41
C MET A 178 1.30 8.86 20.41
N ARG A 179 1.98 7.72 20.57
CA ARG A 179 1.33 6.40 20.64
C ARG A 179 0.45 6.24 21.86
N ASN A 180 0.84 6.83 22.99
CA ASN A 180 0.08 6.78 24.24
C ASN A 180 -1.17 7.66 24.22
N GLY A 181 -1.34 8.52 23.20
CA GLY A 181 -2.48 9.42 23.09
C GLY A 181 -2.33 10.73 23.87
N ASP A 182 -1.10 11.12 24.20
CA ASP A 182 -0.84 12.31 25.01
C ASP A 182 -1.04 13.62 24.22
N PHE A 183 -1.27 13.54 22.90
CA PHE A 183 -1.41 14.70 22.02
C PHE A 183 -2.71 14.63 21.21
N ALA A 184 -3.35 15.77 20.99
CA ALA A 184 -4.53 15.88 20.14
C ALA A 184 -4.21 15.60 18.65
N ASP A 185 -5.27 15.32 17.87
CA ASP A 185 -5.18 15.16 16.43
C ASP A 185 -4.53 16.38 15.78
N GLY A 186 -3.56 16.12 14.89
CA GLY A 186 -2.84 17.17 14.18
C GLY A 186 -1.76 17.92 14.97
N ALA A 187 -1.63 17.67 16.29
CA ALA A 187 -0.64 18.36 17.12
C ALA A 187 0.81 18.00 16.78
N LYS A 188 1.03 16.76 16.32
CA LYS A 188 2.34 16.25 15.94
C LYS A 188 2.23 15.23 14.82
N VAL A 189 3.30 15.16 14.02
CA VAL A 189 3.50 14.13 13.00
C VAL A 189 4.91 13.56 13.09
N LEU A 190 5.13 12.33 12.62
CA LEU A 190 6.47 11.81 12.39
C LEU A 190 6.83 12.03 10.92
N ARG A 191 8.02 12.57 10.65
CA ARG A 191 8.54 12.79 9.30
C ARG A 191 9.86 12.06 9.09
N ALA A 192 10.06 11.54 7.87
CA ALA A 192 11.37 11.06 7.47
C ALA A 192 12.33 12.25 7.30
N LYS A 193 13.60 12.06 7.62
CA LYS A 193 14.67 13.05 7.46
C LYS A 193 15.49 12.72 6.22
N ILE A 194 15.09 13.30 5.07
CA ILE A 194 15.70 13.01 3.77
C ILE A 194 16.42 14.27 3.22
N ASP A 195 15.74 15.04 2.38
CA ASP A 195 16.31 16.24 1.76
C ASP A 195 15.19 17.22 1.36
N MET A 196 15.13 18.35 2.02
CA MET A 196 14.14 19.38 1.73
C MET A 196 14.39 20.13 0.40
N ALA A 197 15.58 19.98 -0.21
CA ALA A 197 15.89 20.51 -1.52
C ALA A 197 15.70 19.51 -2.68
N HIS A 198 15.24 18.27 -2.37
CA HIS A 198 15.09 17.23 -3.37
C HIS A 198 14.16 17.65 -4.53
N PRO A 199 14.52 17.39 -5.82
CA PRO A 199 13.68 17.77 -6.97
C PRO A 199 12.29 17.10 -6.93
N ASN A 200 12.22 15.84 -6.48
CA ASN A 200 10.93 15.19 -6.21
C ASN A 200 10.40 15.66 -4.84
N MET A 201 9.29 16.39 -4.84
CA MET A 201 8.66 16.91 -3.62
C MET A 201 8.20 15.83 -2.65
N HIS A 202 7.95 14.59 -3.10
CA HIS A 202 7.62 13.46 -2.22
C HIS A 202 8.80 13.02 -1.34
N MET A 203 10.02 13.36 -1.74
CA MET A 203 11.24 13.07 -0.96
C MET A 203 11.65 14.21 -0.02
N ARG A 204 10.86 15.31 0.05
CA ARG A 204 11.10 16.43 0.95
C ARG A 204 10.49 16.16 2.32
N ASP A 205 11.20 15.41 3.13
CA ASP A 205 10.82 14.97 4.49
C ASP A 205 9.33 14.57 4.58
N PRO A 206 8.92 13.46 3.93
CA PRO A 206 7.53 13.03 3.90
C PRO A 206 7.02 12.63 5.28
N LEU A 207 5.69 12.71 5.46
CA LEU A 207 5.02 12.21 6.66
C LEU A 207 5.08 10.68 6.70
N MET A 208 5.40 10.15 7.88
CA MET A 208 5.41 8.72 8.18
C MET A 208 4.23 8.31 9.07
N TYR A 209 3.91 9.11 10.10
CA TYR A 209 2.81 8.88 11.03
C TYR A 209 2.04 10.15 11.31
N ARG A 210 0.74 9.98 11.58
CA ARG A 210 -0.20 11.02 12.04
C ARG A 210 -0.97 10.55 13.25
N ILE A 211 -1.45 11.48 14.09
CA ILE A 211 -2.35 11.22 15.22
C ILE A 211 -3.78 11.26 14.70
N ARG A 212 -4.59 10.25 15.08
CA ARG A 212 -6.03 10.17 14.82
C ARG A 212 -6.72 9.39 15.96
N HIS A 213 -7.54 10.05 16.74
CA HIS A 213 -8.32 9.43 17.82
C HIS A 213 -9.67 8.93 17.28
N VAL A 214 -9.63 7.99 16.36
CA VAL A 214 -10.80 7.32 15.78
C VAL A 214 -10.63 5.80 15.87
N PRO A 215 -11.71 5.07 16.18
CA PRO A 215 -11.67 3.61 16.18
C PRO A 215 -11.34 3.09 14.77
N HIS A 216 -10.39 2.18 14.70
CA HIS A 216 -10.07 1.46 13.47
C HIS A 216 -11.00 0.26 13.32
N HIS A 217 -11.48 -0.05 12.10
CA HIS A 217 -12.47 -1.09 11.85
C HIS A 217 -12.05 -2.49 12.33
N ARG A 218 -10.74 -2.79 12.45
CA ARG A 218 -10.20 -4.07 12.93
C ARG A 218 -9.55 -4.01 14.29
N THR A 219 -8.78 -2.96 14.57
CA THR A 219 -8.02 -2.85 15.83
C THR A 219 -8.73 -2.02 16.90
N GLY A 220 -9.91 -1.45 16.58
CA GLY A 220 -10.67 -0.62 17.51
C GLY A 220 -9.85 0.56 18.02
N ASN A 221 -9.81 0.75 19.34
CA ASN A 221 -9.10 1.86 19.98
C ASN A 221 -7.65 1.52 20.42
N GLN A 222 -7.07 0.45 19.87
CA GLN A 222 -5.70 0.03 20.26
C GLN A 222 -4.64 1.03 19.80
N TRP A 223 -4.92 1.78 18.74
CA TRP A 223 -4.02 2.74 18.12
C TRP A 223 -4.68 4.12 18.05
N CYS A 224 -3.90 5.17 18.26
CA CYS A 224 -4.26 6.57 18.04
C CYS A 224 -3.25 7.28 17.11
N ILE A 225 -2.24 6.54 16.64
CA ILE A 225 -1.33 6.97 15.58
C ILE A 225 -1.38 5.95 14.43
N TYR A 226 -1.37 6.43 13.21
CA TYR A 226 -1.49 5.60 12.03
C TYR A 226 -0.40 5.93 11.03
N PRO A 227 0.23 4.91 10.41
CA PRO A 227 1.22 5.14 9.38
C PRO A 227 0.58 5.76 8.13
N MET A 228 1.37 6.56 7.43
CA MET A 228 0.98 7.02 6.10
C MET A 228 1.20 5.90 5.07
N TYR A 229 0.37 5.90 4.02
CA TYR A 229 0.44 4.94 2.93
C TYR A 229 1.87 4.74 2.41
N ASP A 230 2.56 5.83 2.06
CA ASP A 230 3.91 5.76 1.47
C ASP A 230 4.94 5.07 2.38
N PHE A 231 4.74 5.14 3.70
CA PHE A 231 5.60 4.46 4.65
C PHE A 231 5.19 2.99 4.87
N ALA A 232 3.89 2.72 5.02
CA ALA A 232 3.39 1.38 5.34
C ALA A 232 3.46 0.42 4.16
N HIS A 233 3.13 0.89 2.94
CA HIS A 233 2.94 0.03 1.78
C HIS A 233 4.20 -0.73 1.40
N GLY A 234 5.35 -0.05 1.29
CA GLY A 234 6.62 -0.69 0.97
C GLY A 234 7.08 -1.69 2.03
N GLN A 235 6.79 -1.42 3.32
CA GLN A 235 7.07 -2.34 4.43
C GLN A 235 6.20 -3.60 4.30
N SER A 236 4.91 -3.42 4.06
CA SER A 236 3.96 -4.53 3.91
C SER A 236 4.25 -5.43 2.70
N ASP A 237 4.92 -4.91 1.66
CA ASP A 237 5.35 -5.71 0.50
C ASP A 237 6.50 -6.67 0.83
N SER A 238 7.23 -6.44 1.91
CA SER A 238 8.39 -7.23 2.33
C SER A 238 8.11 -8.17 3.50
N MET A 239 6.87 -8.17 4.03
CA MET A 239 6.43 -9.01 5.18
C MET A 239 5.64 -10.27 4.79
#